data_71815413549c58eeeaf56bd442723d3f
#
_entry.id   71815413549c58eeeaf56bd442723d3f
#
_cell.length_a   1.000
_cell.length_b   1.000
_cell.length_c   1.000
_cell.angle_alpha   90.00
_cell.angle_beta   90.00
_cell.angle_gamma   90.00
#
_symmetry.space_group_name_H-M   'P 1'
#
loop_
_entity.id
_entity.type
_entity.pdbx_description
1 polymer ?
#
loop_
_entity_poly.entity_id
_entity_poly.type
_entity_poly.pdbx_seq_one_letter_code
_entity_poly.pdbx_strand_id
1 'polypeptide(L)'
;MYTLVVIRHGESEWNKKNLFCGWTDVELSDKGMKEASEAGRLLKKEGLSFDCCFTSVLKRAIHTAYRILDEMDLVWIPVIKDYHLNERHYGALQGLNKTETADKYGEKQVLLWRRSYDVRPPALSEDDPRNPVNQAPYQKMKGKVALPLSECLKDTVGRVAPYFD
;
A
#
# COMPACT_ATOMS: atom_id res chain seq x y z
N MET A 1 3.86 1.70 -28.44
CA MET A 1 4.02 2.57 -27.26
C MET A 1 3.08 2.05 -26.20
N TYR A 2 3.55 1.81 -24.98
CA TYR A 2 2.72 1.38 -23.86
C TYR A 2 2.35 2.59 -22.99
N THR A 3 1.14 2.61 -22.44
CA THR A 3 0.69 3.64 -21.50
C THR A 3 0.60 3.04 -20.12
N LEU A 4 1.34 3.60 -19.15
CA LEU A 4 1.25 3.24 -17.74
C LEU A 4 0.54 4.35 -16.97
N VAL A 5 -0.55 4.00 -16.28
CA VAL A 5 -1.24 4.89 -15.36
C VAL A 5 -1.00 4.41 -13.93
N VAL A 6 -0.44 5.27 -13.10
CA VAL A 6 -0.15 4.96 -11.69
C VAL A 6 -1.14 5.72 -10.79
N ILE A 7 -1.87 4.99 -9.96
CA ILE A 7 -2.91 5.54 -9.09
C ILE A 7 -2.62 5.15 -7.66
N ARG A 8 -2.70 6.13 -6.75
CA ARG A 8 -2.69 5.86 -5.32
C ARG A 8 -4.10 5.48 -4.86
N HIS A 9 -4.21 4.57 -3.89
CA HIS A 9 -5.47 4.23 -3.25
C HIS A 9 -6.16 5.46 -2.62
N GLY A 10 -7.49 5.44 -2.57
CA GLY A 10 -8.30 6.44 -1.88
C GLY A 10 -8.01 6.50 -0.38
N GLU A 11 -8.57 7.49 0.32
CA GLU A 11 -8.41 7.63 1.77
C GLU A 11 -8.80 6.32 2.50
N SER A 12 -7.93 5.82 3.37
CA SER A 12 -8.24 4.67 4.24
C SER A 12 -8.74 5.14 5.61
N GLU A 13 -9.40 4.23 6.36
CA GLU A 13 -9.83 4.50 7.74
C GLU A 13 -8.67 4.95 8.65
N TRP A 14 -7.46 4.44 8.42
CA TRP A 14 -6.29 4.85 9.18
C TRP A 14 -5.66 6.16 8.67
N ASN A 15 -5.82 6.51 7.39
CA ASN A 15 -5.45 7.85 6.93
C ASN A 15 -6.32 8.91 7.61
N LYS A 16 -7.63 8.68 7.68
CA LYS A 16 -8.59 9.55 8.39
C LYS A 16 -8.24 9.74 9.87
N LYS A 17 -7.75 8.68 10.53
CA LYS A 17 -7.33 8.71 11.94
C LYS A 17 -5.87 9.17 12.15
N ASN A 18 -5.16 9.56 11.09
CA ASN A 18 -3.75 9.95 11.12
C ASN A 18 -2.82 8.86 11.68
N LEU A 19 -3.09 7.58 11.38
CA LEU A 19 -2.27 6.45 11.81
C LEU A 19 -1.29 6.00 10.71
N PHE A 20 -0.19 5.35 11.13
CA PHE A 20 0.72 4.66 10.20
C PHE A 20 0.06 3.37 9.70
N CYS A 21 -0.13 3.23 8.38
CA CYS A 21 -0.74 2.03 7.78
C CYS A 21 0.29 0.94 7.44
N GLY A 22 1.18 1.22 6.51
CA GLY A 22 2.15 0.23 6.01
C GLY A 22 1.46 -1.03 5.49
N TRP A 23 1.85 -2.19 6.02
CA TRP A 23 1.29 -3.49 5.64
C TRP A 23 0.06 -3.90 6.45
N THR A 24 -0.37 -3.10 7.41
CA THR A 24 -1.66 -3.34 8.08
C THR A 24 -2.79 -3.21 7.06
N ASP A 25 -3.62 -4.24 6.99
CA ASP A 25 -4.68 -4.36 5.99
C ASP A 25 -5.96 -3.65 6.47
N VAL A 26 -6.04 -2.35 6.16
CA VAL A 26 -7.15 -1.47 6.53
C VAL A 26 -8.04 -1.18 5.33
N GLU A 27 -9.33 -0.96 5.59
CA GLU A 27 -10.33 -0.62 4.57
C GLU A 27 -10.20 0.83 4.09
N LEU A 28 -10.79 1.11 2.92
CA LEU A 28 -11.06 2.48 2.49
C LEU A 28 -12.12 3.11 3.40
N SER A 29 -12.01 4.41 3.64
CA SER A 29 -13.12 5.19 4.19
C SER A 29 -14.21 5.41 3.13
N ASP A 30 -15.40 5.84 3.55
CA ASP A 30 -16.47 6.22 2.63
C ASP A 30 -16.02 7.29 1.64
N LYS A 31 -15.17 8.21 2.09
CA LYS A 31 -14.54 9.21 1.23
C LYS A 31 -13.60 8.56 0.23
N GLY A 32 -12.73 7.64 0.66
CA GLY A 32 -11.82 6.91 -0.22
C GLY A 32 -12.52 6.08 -1.27
N MET A 33 -13.68 5.50 -0.95
CA MET A 33 -14.53 4.80 -1.92
C MET A 33 -15.07 5.76 -2.99
N LYS A 34 -15.49 6.97 -2.61
CA LYS A 34 -15.94 8.01 -3.55
C LYS A 34 -14.80 8.53 -4.42
N GLU A 35 -13.62 8.76 -3.83
CA GLU A 35 -12.41 9.17 -4.55
C GLU A 35 -12.04 8.14 -5.63
N ALA A 36 -12.11 6.84 -5.31
CA ALA A 36 -11.84 5.77 -6.27
C ALA A 36 -12.85 5.76 -7.43
N SER A 37 -14.15 5.89 -7.14
CA SER A 37 -15.18 5.98 -8.17
C SER A 37 -15.00 7.22 -9.06
N GLU A 38 -14.68 8.37 -8.48
CA GLU A 38 -14.42 9.60 -9.22
C GLU A 38 -13.21 9.46 -10.15
N ALA A 39 -12.11 8.84 -9.65
CA ALA A 39 -10.94 8.55 -10.48
C ALA A 39 -11.31 7.68 -11.70
N GLY A 40 -12.14 6.64 -11.50
CA GLY A 40 -12.61 5.80 -12.60
C GLY A 40 -13.42 6.57 -13.65
N ARG A 41 -14.37 7.41 -13.18
CA ARG A 41 -15.15 8.29 -14.09
C ARG A 41 -14.26 9.26 -14.87
N LEU A 42 -13.24 9.82 -14.20
CA LEU A 42 -12.31 10.74 -14.85
C LEU A 42 -11.48 10.04 -15.93
N LEU A 43 -10.93 8.86 -15.64
CA LEU A 43 -10.17 8.06 -16.61
C LEU A 43 -11.03 7.66 -17.82
N LYS A 44 -12.29 7.28 -17.60
CA LYS A 44 -13.25 6.97 -18.67
C LYS A 44 -13.54 8.19 -19.53
N LYS A 45 -13.75 9.36 -18.92
CA LYS A 45 -13.99 10.63 -19.61
C LYS A 45 -12.80 11.04 -20.49
N GLU A 46 -11.57 10.78 -20.04
CA GLU A 46 -10.35 11.03 -20.81
C GLU A 46 -10.14 9.99 -21.95
N GLY A 47 -11.04 9.05 -22.11
CA GLY A 47 -10.98 8.05 -23.17
C GLY A 47 -9.90 6.98 -22.96
N LEU A 48 -9.40 6.82 -21.74
CA LEU A 48 -8.41 5.82 -21.43
C LEU A 48 -9.06 4.43 -21.35
N SER A 49 -8.31 3.42 -21.77
CA SER A 49 -8.64 2.00 -21.61
C SER A 49 -7.39 1.22 -21.22
N PHE A 50 -7.57 0.07 -20.58
CA PHE A 50 -6.48 -0.75 -20.03
C PHE A 50 -6.65 -2.20 -20.43
N ASP A 51 -5.51 -2.90 -20.63
CA ASP A 51 -5.47 -4.33 -20.94
C ASP A 51 -5.32 -5.20 -19.68
N CYS A 52 -4.75 -4.63 -18.62
CA CYS A 52 -4.58 -5.30 -17.32
C CYS A 52 -4.42 -4.28 -16.20
N CYS A 53 -4.66 -4.73 -14.97
CA CYS A 53 -4.49 -3.95 -13.75
C CYS A 53 -3.56 -4.69 -12.80
N PHE A 54 -2.58 -3.99 -12.25
CA PHE A 54 -1.71 -4.50 -11.18
C PHE A 54 -2.04 -3.77 -9.88
N THR A 55 -2.17 -4.51 -8.79
CA THR A 55 -2.44 -3.94 -7.47
C THR A 55 -1.71 -4.71 -6.37
N SER A 56 -1.56 -4.10 -5.21
CA SER A 56 -1.03 -4.79 -4.04
C SER A 56 -2.03 -5.82 -3.49
N VAL A 57 -1.62 -6.56 -2.45
CA VAL A 57 -2.53 -7.48 -1.73
C VAL A 57 -3.29 -6.78 -0.59
N LEU A 58 -3.17 -5.45 -0.46
CA LEU A 58 -3.84 -4.68 0.57
C LEU A 58 -5.25 -4.26 0.11
N LYS A 59 -6.26 -4.49 0.94
CA LYS A 59 -7.68 -4.23 0.62
C LYS A 59 -7.93 -2.83 0.07
N ARG A 60 -7.36 -1.79 0.70
CA ARG A 60 -7.53 -0.41 0.24
C ARG A 60 -7.10 -0.21 -1.22
N ALA A 61 -6.02 -0.87 -1.66
CA ALA A 61 -5.56 -0.79 -3.04
C ALA A 61 -6.44 -1.63 -3.98
N ILE A 62 -6.81 -2.84 -3.54
CA ILE A 62 -7.69 -3.74 -4.30
C ILE A 62 -9.07 -3.10 -4.52
N HIS A 63 -9.67 -2.55 -3.47
CA HIS A 63 -10.98 -1.90 -3.56
C HIS A 63 -10.93 -0.63 -4.41
N THR A 64 -9.83 0.13 -4.34
CA THR A 64 -9.61 1.28 -5.25
C THR A 64 -9.58 0.81 -6.71
N ALA A 65 -8.79 -0.23 -7.02
CA ALA A 65 -8.70 -0.79 -8.37
C ALA A 65 -10.07 -1.28 -8.86
N TYR A 66 -10.79 -2.05 -8.05
CA TYR A 66 -12.11 -2.57 -8.43
C TYR A 66 -13.13 -1.46 -8.67
N ARG A 67 -13.16 -0.41 -7.85
CA ARG A 67 -14.05 0.73 -8.07
C ARG A 67 -13.74 1.47 -9.36
N ILE A 68 -12.46 1.66 -9.68
CA ILE A 68 -12.03 2.29 -10.92
C ILE A 68 -12.47 1.45 -12.11
N LEU A 69 -12.20 0.14 -12.10
CA LEU A 69 -12.58 -0.75 -13.21
C LEU A 69 -14.09 -0.85 -13.41
N ASP A 70 -14.86 -0.83 -12.32
CA ASP A 70 -16.33 -0.81 -12.37
C ASP A 70 -16.86 0.44 -13.07
N GLU A 71 -16.39 1.63 -12.69
CA GLU A 71 -16.79 2.88 -13.34
C GLU A 71 -16.35 2.97 -14.82
N MET A 72 -15.28 2.29 -15.17
CA MET A 72 -14.74 2.23 -16.54
C MET A 72 -15.38 1.15 -17.42
N ASP A 73 -16.24 0.27 -16.88
CA ASP A 73 -16.75 -0.95 -17.54
C ASP A 73 -15.61 -1.92 -17.95
N LEU A 74 -14.53 -1.97 -17.17
CA LEU A 74 -13.33 -2.79 -17.43
C LEU A 74 -13.16 -3.92 -16.40
N VAL A 75 -14.21 -4.35 -15.70
CA VAL A 75 -14.14 -5.43 -14.69
C VAL A 75 -13.72 -6.78 -15.27
N TRP A 76 -13.77 -6.93 -16.57
CA TRP A 76 -13.39 -8.15 -17.31
C TRP A 76 -11.90 -8.29 -17.57
N ILE A 77 -11.09 -7.24 -17.40
CA ILE A 77 -9.65 -7.32 -17.62
C ILE A 77 -8.95 -8.08 -16.48
N PRO A 78 -7.78 -8.71 -16.73
CA PRO A 78 -7.00 -9.34 -15.68
C PRO A 78 -6.59 -8.35 -14.57
N VAL A 79 -6.79 -8.75 -13.31
CA VAL A 79 -6.30 -8.02 -12.13
C VAL A 79 -5.28 -8.88 -11.40
N ILE A 80 -4.03 -8.45 -11.44
CA ILE A 80 -2.90 -9.14 -10.84
C ILE A 80 -2.59 -8.51 -9.49
N LYS A 81 -2.67 -9.32 -8.43
CA LYS A 81 -2.40 -8.89 -7.04
C LYS A 81 -1.05 -9.43 -6.59
N ASP A 82 -0.15 -8.55 -6.19
CA ASP A 82 1.16 -8.97 -5.74
C ASP A 82 1.66 -8.12 -4.56
N TYR A 83 2.29 -8.76 -3.56
CA TYR A 83 2.83 -8.10 -2.39
C TYR A 83 4.01 -7.18 -2.71
N HIS A 84 4.71 -7.39 -3.82
CA HIS A 84 5.77 -6.49 -4.28
C HIS A 84 5.25 -5.07 -4.51
N LEU A 85 3.94 -4.90 -4.73
CA LEU A 85 3.29 -3.59 -4.87
C LEU A 85 2.72 -3.02 -3.56
N ASN A 86 2.96 -3.67 -2.42
CA ASN A 86 2.54 -3.13 -1.13
C ASN A 86 3.23 -1.79 -0.83
N GLU A 87 2.56 -0.96 -0.06
CA GLU A 87 3.17 0.21 0.58
C GLU A 87 4.41 -0.21 1.39
N ARG A 88 5.34 0.72 1.63
CA ARG A 88 6.47 0.51 2.52
C ARG A 88 6.01 0.00 3.90
N HIS A 89 6.73 -0.97 4.44
CA HIS A 89 6.45 -1.53 5.75
C HIS A 89 6.97 -0.62 6.86
N TYR A 90 6.07 0.00 7.61
CA TYR A 90 6.43 0.93 8.69
C TYR A 90 6.86 0.24 10.01
N GLY A 91 7.00 -1.08 10.02
CA GLY A 91 7.47 -1.82 11.20
C GLY A 91 6.61 -1.59 12.43
N ALA A 92 7.25 -1.38 13.57
CA ALA A 92 6.57 -1.17 14.85
C ALA A 92 5.76 0.14 14.92
N LEU A 93 5.94 1.07 13.96
CA LEU A 93 5.13 2.29 13.90
C LEU A 93 3.70 2.03 13.42
N GLN A 94 3.42 0.90 12.76
CA GLN A 94 2.07 0.57 12.28
C GLN A 94 1.04 0.60 13.39
N GLY A 95 -0.05 1.35 13.20
CA GLY A 95 -1.11 1.58 14.18
C GLY A 95 -0.88 2.75 15.12
N LEU A 96 0.32 3.32 15.18
CA LEU A 96 0.58 4.50 16.00
C LEU A 96 0.04 5.77 15.30
N ASN A 97 -0.41 6.72 16.11
CA ASN A 97 -0.77 8.05 15.62
C ASN A 97 0.49 8.83 15.26
N LYS A 98 0.48 9.48 14.08
CA LYS A 98 1.68 10.16 13.56
C LYS A 98 2.07 11.37 14.37
N THR A 99 1.10 12.12 14.92
CA THR A 99 1.34 13.30 15.76
C THR A 99 1.92 12.86 17.11
N GLU A 100 1.25 11.95 17.80
CA GLU A 100 1.73 11.41 19.09
C GLU A 100 3.12 10.76 18.97
N THR A 101 3.39 10.12 17.83
CA THR A 101 4.71 9.54 17.55
C THR A 101 5.75 10.64 17.38
N ALA A 102 5.41 11.76 16.74
CA ALA A 102 6.30 12.92 16.60
C ALA A 102 6.56 13.59 17.95
N ASP A 103 5.55 13.70 18.79
CA ASP A 103 5.70 14.24 20.15
C ASP A 103 6.63 13.38 21.00
N LYS A 104 6.53 12.04 20.85
CA LYS A 104 7.34 11.08 21.63
C LYS A 104 8.79 10.97 21.15
N TYR A 105 9.02 10.91 19.86
CA TYR A 105 10.35 10.61 19.27
C TYR A 105 11.03 11.84 18.62
N GLY A 106 10.32 12.96 18.56
CA GLY A 106 10.74 14.18 17.87
C GLY A 106 10.37 14.16 16.38
N GLU A 107 9.93 15.32 15.88
CA GLU A 107 9.49 15.48 14.48
C GLU A 107 10.59 15.07 13.47
N LYS A 108 11.86 15.45 13.74
CA LYS A 108 13.00 15.14 12.86
C LYS A 108 13.18 13.63 12.70
N GLN A 109 13.10 12.88 13.80
CA GLN A 109 13.26 11.43 13.78
C GLN A 109 12.10 10.77 13.02
N VAL A 110 10.87 11.20 13.28
CA VAL A 110 9.69 10.66 12.57
C VAL A 110 9.73 11.02 11.09
N LEU A 111 10.23 12.22 10.74
CA LEU A 111 10.41 12.62 9.35
C LEU A 111 11.47 11.73 8.65
N LEU A 112 12.57 11.39 9.31
CA LEU A 112 13.56 10.44 8.80
C LEU A 112 12.92 9.08 8.51
N TRP A 113 12.18 8.50 9.43
CA TRP A 113 11.49 7.22 9.24
C TRP A 113 10.46 7.26 8.09
N ARG A 114 9.84 8.43 7.84
CA ARG A 114 8.81 8.61 6.81
C ARG A 114 9.35 8.96 5.42
N ARG A 115 10.50 9.61 5.34
CA ARG A 115 10.96 10.26 4.11
C ARG A 115 12.39 9.93 3.68
N SER A 116 13.23 9.44 4.58
CA SER A 116 14.60 9.06 4.25
C SER A 116 14.63 7.90 3.26
N TYR A 117 15.66 7.88 2.44
CA TYR A 117 15.91 6.81 1.48
C TYR A 117 16.34 5.51 2.18
N ASP A 118 17.19 5.59 3.20
CA ASP A 118 17.92 4.47 3.80
C ASP A 118 17.71 4.27 5.32
N VAL A 119 16.97 5.16 6.00
CA VAL A 119 16.67 5.02 7.43
C VAL A 119 15.38 4.23 7.61
N ARG A 120 15.51 3.02 8.18
CA ARG A 120 14.36 2.17 8.51
C ARG A 120 13.66 2.63 9.79
N PRO A 121 12.34 2.55 9.86
CA PRO A 121 11.63 2.63 11.14
C PRO A 121 11.96 1.40 12.01
N PRO A 122 11.66 1.44 13.33
CA PRO A 122 11.85 0.28 14.20
C PRO A 122 11.14 -0.95 13.65
N ALA A 123 11.84 -2.08 13.57
CA ALA A 123 11.28 -3.33 13.05
C ALA A 123 10.25 -3.93 14.03
N LEU A 124 9.32 -4.72 13.51
CA LEU A 124 8.53 -5.65 14.32
C LEU A 124 9.44 -6.74 14.88
N SER A 125 9.10 -7.29 16.05
CA SER A 125 9.69 -8.54 16.50
C SER A 125 9.14 -9.73 15.68
N GLU A 126 9.87 -10.85 15.68
CA GLU A 126 9.47 -12.03 14.92
C GLU A 126 8.14 -12.64 15.40
N ASP A 127 7.85 -12.53 16.69
CA ASP A 127 6.64 -13.00 17.36
C ASP A 127 5.49 -11.98 17.35
N ASP A 128 5.70 -10.77 16.80
CA ASP A 128 4.65 -9.76 16.71
C ASP A 128 3.45 -10.29 15.87
N PRO A 129 2.22 -10.18 16.38
CA PRO A 129 1.04 -10.63 15.63
C PRO A 129 0.84 -9.90 14.28
N ARG A 130 1.44 -8.72 14.11
CA ARG A 130 1.44 -7.96 12.85
C ARG A 130 2.50 -8.43 11.86
N ASN A 131 3.37 -9.39 12.25
CA ASN A 131 4.34 -9.98 11.32
C ASN A 131 3.61 -10.57 10.11
N PRO A 132 3.97 -10.16 8.87
CA PRO A 132 3.30 -10.60 7.66
C PRO A 132 3.16 -12.12 7.52
N VAL A 133 4.12 -12.90 8.00
CA VAL A 133 4.07 -14.38 7.93
C VAL A 133 2.86 -14.99 8.65
N ASN A 134 2.25 -14.26 9.57
CA ASN A 134 1.06 -14.69 10.32
C ASN A 134 -0.26 -14.27 9.65
N GLN A 135 -0.19 -13.49 8.57
CA GLN A 135 -1.37 -12.95 7.88
C GLN A 135 -1.73 -13.78 6.64
N ALA A 136 -3.01 -13.99 6.40
CA ALA A 136 -3.53 -14.85 5.33
C ALA A 136 -2.95 -14.57 3.94
N PRO A 137 -2.79 -13.31 3.47
CA PRO A 137 -2.27 -13.03 2.13
C PRO A 137 -0.85 -13.56 1.90
N TYR A 138 -0.06 -13.74 2.97
CA TYR A 138 1.37 -14.09 2.88
C TYR A 138 1.69 -15.52 3.32
N GLN A 139 0.71 -16.30 3.79
CA GLN A 139 0.95 -17.67 4.30
C GLN A 139 1.63 -18.60 3.29
N LYS A 140 1.31 -18.47 1.99
CA LYS A 140 1.93 -19.27 0.93
C LYS A 140 3.41 -18.98 0.75
N MET A 141 3.92 -17.89 1.29
CA MET A 141 5.31 -17.43 1.22
C MET A 141 6.12 -17.84 2.44
N LYS A 142 5.46 -18.31 3.51
CA LYS A 142 6.11 -18.74 4.75
C LYS A 142 7.18 -19.79 4.47
N GLY A 143 8.42 -19.52 4.90
CA GLY A 143 9.57 -20.39 4.69
C GLY A 143 10.17 -20.37 3.28
N LYS A 144 9.60 -19.60 2.34
CA LYS A 144 10.09 -19.48 0.96
C LYS A 144 10.74 -18.13 0.67
N VAL A 145 10.21 -17.08 1.25
CA VAL A 145 10.67 -15.70 1.07
C VAL A 145 10.73 -15.00 2.43
N ALA A 146 11.81 -14.28 2.68
CA ALA A 146 11.90 -13.41 3.85
C ALA A 146 11.04 -12.17 3.62
N LEU A 147 9.94 -12.04 4.36
CA LEU A 147 9.09 -10.86 4.35
C LEU A 147 9.65 -9.77 5.27
N PRO A 148 9.52 -8.48 4.92
CA PRO A 148 10.10 -7.41 5.71
C PRO A 148 9.37 -7.22 7.05
N LEU A 149 10.13 -6.95 8.10
CA LEU A 149 9.61 -6.50 9.40
C LEU A 149 9.66 -4.97 9.56
N SER A 150 10.37 -4.29 8.69
CA SER A 150 10.33 -2.85 8.43
C SER A 150 11.07 -2.55 7.11
N GLU A 151 10.74 -1.44 6.47
CA GLU A 151 11.39 -1.01 5.22
C GLU A 151 11.72 0.49 5.25
N CYS A 152 12.89 0.87 4.73
CA CYS A 152 13.13 2.22 4.22
C CYS A 152 12.75 2.30 2.74
N LEU A 153 12.88 3.47 2.12
CA LEU A 153 12.54 3.63 0.70
C LEU A 153 13.44 2.77 -0.20
N LYS A 154 14.73 2.64 0.12
CA LYS A 154 15.69 1.77 -0.59
C LYS A 154 15.21 0.31 -0.64
N ASP A 155 14.73 -0.22 0.48
CA ASP A 155 14.20 -1.59 0.53
C ASP A 155 12.97 -1.76 -0.34
N THR A 156 12.05 -0.78 -0.26
CA THR A 156 10.83 -0.76 -1.09
C THR A 156 11.17 -0.72 -2.59
N VAL A 157 12.12 0.13 -3.00
CA VAL A 157 12.60 0.19 -4.39
C VAL A 157 13.20 -1.14 -4.80
N GLY A 158 14.06 -1.74 -3.97
CA GLY A 158 14.68 -3.05 -4.24
C GLY A 158 13.66 -4.18 -4.40
N ARG A 159 12.49 -4.08 -3.76
CA ARG A 159 11.40 -5.03 -3.88
C ARG A 159 10.50 -4.75 -5.10
N VAL A 160 10.23 -3.48 -5.38
CA VAL A 160 9.28 -3.07 -6.42
C VAL A 160 9.90 -3.04 -7.81
N ALA A 161 11.13 -2.50 -7.96
CA ALA A 161 11.74 -2.32 -9.26
C ALA A 161 11.86 -3.63 -10.07
N PRO A 162 12.35 -4.75 -9.49
CA PRO A 162 12.44 -6.01 -10.24
C PRO A 162 11.08 -6.60 -10.65
N TYR A 163 9.98 -6.12 -10.09
CA TYR A 163 8.64 -6.57 -10.47
C TYR A 163 8.20 -6.00 -11.83
N PHE A 164 8.83 -4.93 -12.29
CA PHE A 164 8.55 -4.29 -13.58
C PHE A 164 9.53 -4.70 -14.71
N ASP A 165 10.55 -5.49 -14.38
CA ASP A 165 11.51 -6.06 -15.34
C ASP A 165 10.96 -7.37 -15.93
#